data_29058ad86da0a74596efe812902d4614
#
_entry.id   29058ad86da0a74596efe812902d4614
#
_cell.length_a   1.000
_cell.length_b   1.000
_cell.length_c   1.000
_cell.angle_alpha   90.00
_cell.angle_beta   90.00
_cell.angle_gamma   90.00
#
_symmetry.space_group_name_H-M   'P 1'
#
loop_
_entity.id
_entity.type
_entity.pdbx_description
1 polymer ?
#
loop_
_entity_poly.entity_id
_entity_poly.type
_entity_poly.pdbx_seq_one_letter_code
_entity_poly.pdbx_strand_id
1 'polypeptide(L)'
;MKSIRSVICFCLFLFVFNQLLFADKTIENDSLYTSEYISRIYMAEPERALSLLDGAESKKTIPLRIIHELRSRVYRNMYMTKLAFLYAKKSYLLDSVSQKDPKHLLTMTVDLAELAVLMSDHKESMRYALDGIKLAQKEKDKGAESKLLFCIGENKWQLSFKEEAY
;
A
#
# COMPACT_ATOMS: atom_id res chain seq x y z
N MET A 1 61.33 -10.60 -9.09
CA MET A 1 60.40 -10.47 -7.92
C MET A 1 59.59 -9.18 -7.86
N LYS A 2 60.02 -8.03 -8.41
CA LYS A 2 59.25 -6.78 -8.43
C LYS A 2 57.98 -6.84 -9.33
N SER A 3 58.03 -7.56 -10.46
CA SER A 3 56.92 -7.66 -11.43
C SER A 3 55.70 -8.41 -10.88
N ILE A 4 55.87 -9.48 -10.11
CA ILE A 4 54.77 -10.29 -9.58
C ILE A 4 53.96 -9.51 -8.52
N ARG A 5 54.64 -8.73 -7.67
CA ARG A 5 53.95 -7.87 -6.65
C ARG A 5 53.10 -6.80 -7.31
N SER A 6 53.55 -6.21 -8.41
CA SER A 6 52.77 -5.21 -9.16
C SER A 6 51.51 -5.79 -9.78
N VAL A 7 51.56 -7.02 -10.33
CA VAL A 7 50.42 -7.71 -10.91
C VAL A 7 49.38 -8.08 -9.83
N ILE A 8 49.83 -8.56 -8.67
CA ILE A 8 48.95 -8.90 -7.56
C ILE A 8 48.24 -7.65 -7.02
N CYS A 9 48.94 -6.51 -6.85
CA CYS A 9 48.33 -5.27 -6.44
C CYS A 9 47.29 -4.77 -7.45
N PHE A 10 47.56 -4.91 -8.75
CA PHE A 10 46.61 -4.50 -9.80
C PHE A 10 45.34 -5.39 -9.82
N CYS A 11 45.50 -6.70 -9.66
CA CYS A 11 44.35 -7.63 -9.56
C CYS A 11 43.52 -7.38 -8.32
N LEU A 12 44.14 -7.09 -7.16
CA LEU A 12 43.41 -6.71 -5.93
C LEU A 12 42.68 -5.39 -6.10
N PHE A 13 43.28 -4.40 -6.75
CA PHE A 13 42.65 -3.12 -7.04
C PHE A 13 41.42 -3.28 -7.95
N LEU A 14 41.53 -4.07 -9.02
CA LEU A 14 40.41 -4.39 -9.91
C LEU A 14 39.27 -5.15 -9.19
N PHE A 15 39.64 -6.07 -8.28
CA PHE A 15 38.65 -6.81 -7.50
C PHE A 15 37.87 -5.89 -6.53
N VAL A 16 38.60 -5.03 -5.81
CA VAL A 16 37.98 -4.04 -4.89
C VAL A 16 37.13 -3.03 -5.66
N PHE A 17 37.62 -2.57 -6.83
CA PHE A 17 36.88 -1.63 -7.68
C PHE A 17 35.60 -2.24 -8.25
N ASN A 18 35.64 -3.51 -8.67
CA ASN A 18 34.42 -4.23 -9.04
C ASN A 18 33.42 -4.38 -7.87
N GLN A 19 33.92 -4.70 -6.66
CA GLN A 19 33.08 -4.80 -5.47
C GLN A 19 32.40 -3.44 -5.16
N LEU A 20 33.12 -2.33 -5.30
CA LEU A 20 32.54 -0.98 -5.12
C LEU A 20 31.53 -0.62 -6.18
N LEU A 21 31.76 -0.95 -7.44
CA LEU A 21 30.78 -0.74 -8.53
C LEU A 21 29.52 -1.59 -8.36
N PHE A 22 29.65 -2.82 -7.88
CA PHE A 22 28.50 -3.67 -7.57
C PHE A 22 27.76 -3.18 -6.33
N ALA A 23 28.45 -2.71 -5.29
CA ALA A 23 27.84 -2.14 -4.09
C ALA A 23 27.04 -0.86 -4.40
N ASP A 24 27.58 0.03 -5.25
CA ASP A 24 26.93 1.26 -5.65
C ASP A 24 25.63 0.96 -6.46
N LYS A 25 25.68 -0.02 -7.35
CA LYS A 25 24.52 -0.44 -8.15
C LYS A 25 23.43 -1.15 -7.32
N THR A 26 23.81 -1.84 -6.22
CA THR A 26 22.86 -2.45 -5.30
C THR A 26 22.22 -1.40 -4.40
N ILE A 27 22.94 -0.40 -3.93
CA ILE A 27 22.42 0.70 -3.10
C ILE A 27 21.42 1.56 -3.91
N GLU A 28 21.76 1.91 -5.15
CA GLU A 28 20.84 2.66 -6.04
C GLU A 28 19.55 1.85 -6.32
N ASN A 29 19.68 0.53 -6.48
CA ASN A 29 18.54 -0.34 -6.74
C ASN A 29 17.64 -0.55 -5.50
N ASP A 30 18.19 -0.57 -4.29
CA ASP A 30 17.40 -0.75 -3.06
C ASP A 30 16.62 0.50 -2.66
N SER A 31 17.08 1.70 -3.05
CA SER A 31 16.34 2.95 -2.83
C SER A 31 15.00 3.02 -3.59
N LEU A 32 14.84 2.24 -4.67
CA LEU A 32 13.62 2.15 -5.44
C LEU A 32 12.54 1.30 -4.75
N TYR A 33 12.93 0.38 -3.86
CA TYR A 33 12.03 -0.52 -3.14
C TYR A 33 11.60 0.06 -1.79
N THR A 34 11.32 1.37 -1.76
CA THR A 34 10.80 2.07 -0.59
C THR A 34 9.35 2.46 -0.76
N SER A 35 8.60 2.47 0.33
CA SER A 35 7.19 2.91 0.32
C SER A 35 7.04 4.35 -0.16
N GLU A 36 8.01 5.23 0.17
CA GLU A 36 8.02 6.62 -0.25
C GLU A 36 8.18 6.77 -1.77
N TYR A 37 9.16 6.07 -2.37
CA TYR A 37 9.36 6.14 -3.81
C TYR A 37 8.14 5.61 -4.56
N ILE A 38 7.63 4.43 -4.18
CA ILE A 38 6.47 3.83 -4.82
C ILE A 38 5.23 4.71 -4.67
N SER A 39 5.05 5.36 -3.52
CA SER A 39 3.95 6.32 -3.28
C SER A 39 4.02 7.58 -4.14
N ARG A 40 5.17 7.93 -4.67
CA ARG A 40 5.32 9.07 -5.59
C ARG A 40 4.96 8.71 -7.03
N ILE A 41 5.25 7.50 -7.46
CA ILE A 41 5.14 7.12 -8.88
C ILE A 41 3.83 6.41 -9.22
N TYR A 42 3.09 5.83 -8.26
CA TYR A 42 1.98 4.92 -8.54
C TYR A 42 0.84 5.54 -9.36
N MET A 43 0.68 6.85 -9.30
CA MET A 43 -0.35 7.54 -10.08
C MET A 43 0.03 7.72 -11.55
N ALA A 44 1.33 7.94 -11.82
CA ALA A 44 1.85 8.16 -13.16
C ALA A 44 2.29 6.86 -13.86
N GLU A 45 2.83 5.91 -13.07
CA GLU A 45 3.43 4.68 -13.57
C GLU A 45 2.90 3.46 -12.76
N PRO A 46 1.59 3.13 -12.84
CA PRO A 46 0.98 2.11 -11.97
C PRO A 46 1.57 0.71 -12.17
N GLU A 47 1.86 0.29 -13.40
CA GLU A 47 2.46 -1.02 -13.68
C GLU A 47 3.87 -1.14 -13.10
N ARG A 48 4.65 -0.06 -13.21
CA ARG A 48 5.99 0.00 -12.60
C ARG A 48 5.91 -0.04 -11.08
N ALA A 49 4.94 0.66 -10.49
CA ALA A 49 4.71 0.60 -9.04
C ALA A 49 4.37 -0.83 -8.57
N LEU A 50 3.52 -1.57 -9.31
CA LEU A 50 3.23 -2.97 -9.01
C LEU A 50 4.47 -3.86 -9.09
N SER A 51 5.29 -3.71 -10.13
CA SER A 51 6.55 -4.46 -10.27
C SER A 51 7.53 -4.19 -9.12
N LEU A 52 7.62 -2.93 -8.67
CA LEU A 52 8.45 -2.57 -7.52
C LEU A 52 7.89 -3.14 -6.21
N LEU A 53 6.57 -3.20 -6.04
CA LEU A 53 5.94 -3.84 -4.88
C LEU A 53 6.22 -5.34 -4.83
N ASP A 54 6.23 -6.02 -5.98
CA ASP A 54 6.62 -7.43 -6.06
C ASP A 54 8.09 -7.66 -5.67
N GLY A 55 8.98 -6.77 -6.13
CA GLY A 55 10.38 -6.76 -5.72
C GLY A 55 10.57 -6.47 -4.23
N ALA A 56 9.84 -5.48 -3.69
CA ALA A 56 9.88 -5.12 -2.27
C ALA A 56 9.37 -6.26 -1.37
N GLU A 57 8.34 -6.98 -1.79
CA GLU A 57 7.82 -8.16 -1.10
C GLU A 57 8.85 -9.28 -1.07
N SER A 58 9.46 -9.59 -2.21
CA SER A 58 10.50 -10.62 -2.34
C SER A 58 11.73 -10.31 -1.49
N LYS A 59 12.17 -9.06 -1.48
CA LYS A 59 13.32 -8.57 -0.71
C LYS A 59 12.98 -8.27 0.76
N LYS A 60 11.70 -8.25 1.14
CA LYS A 60 11.21 -7.88 2.49
C LYS A 60 11.65 -6.48 2.92
N THR A 61 11.78 -5.54 2.00
CA THR A 61 12.20 -4.15 2.28
C THR A 61 11.08 -3.30 2.86
N ILE A 62 9.82 -3.67 2.61
CA ILE A 62 8.61 -2.99 3.10
C ILE A 62 7.76 -4.00 3.88
N PRO A 63 7.16 -3.60 5.02
CA PRO A 63 6.21 -4.46 5.73
C PRO A 63 5.04 -4.88 4.84
N LEU A 64 4.62 -6.15 4.90
CA LEU A 64 3.61 -6.73 4.02
C LEU A 64 2.27 -5.96 4.07
N ARG A 65 1.88 -5.46 5.25
CA ARG A 65 0.68 -4.62 5.39
C ARG A 65 0.74 -3.36 4.52
N ILE A 66 1.90 -2.69 4.46
CA ILE A 66 2.12 -1.50 3.64
C ILE A 66 2.17 -1.85 2.15
N ILE A 67 2.76 -2.98 1.79
CA ILE A 67 2.72 -3.49 0.41
C ILE A 67 1.27 -3.68 -0.06
N HIS A 68 0.43 -4.27 0.78
CA HIS A 68 -0.98 -4.47 0.45
C HIS A 68 -1.76 -3.15 0.38
N GLU A 69 -1.50 -2.19 1.27
CA GLU A 69 -2.05 -0.85 1.19
C GLU A 69 -1.68 -0.18 -0.15
N LEU A 70 -0.39 -0.17 -0.51
CA LEU A 70 0.08 0.44 -1.75
C LEU A 70 -0.51 -0.25 -2.99
N ARG A 71 -0.58 -1.59 -3.01
CA ARG A 71 -1.29 -2.31 -4.09
C ARG A 71 -2.75 -1.89 -4.21
N SER A 72 -3.44 -1.73 -3.08
CA SER A 72 -4.82 -1.23 -3.08
C SER A 72 -4.92 0.14 -3.74
N ARG A 73 -4.04 1.07 -3.39
CA ARG A 73 -4.00 2.42 -3.98
C ARG A 73 -3.70 2.39 -5.49
N VAL A 74 -2.74 1.57 -5.92
CA VAL A 74 -2.43 1.39 -7.35
C VAL A 74 -3.65 0.86 -8.11
N TYR A 75 -4.29 -0.21 -7.63
CA TYR A 75 -5.46 -0.78 -8.29
C TYR A 75 -6.67 0.17 -8.26
N ARG A 76 -6.84 0.97 -7.20
CA ARG A 76 -7.85 2.04 -7.16
C ARG A 76 -7.60 3.09 -8.25
N ASN A 77 -6.35 3.52 -8.44
CA ASN A 77 -5.95 4.44 -9.51
C ASN A 77 -6.19 3.86 -10.91
N MET A 78 -6.04 2.54 -11.07
CA MET A 78 -6.34 1.82 -12.32
C MET A 78 -7.84 1.49 -12.50
N TYR A 79 -8.73 2.00 -11.65
CA TYR A 79 -10.18 1.69 -11.63
C TYR A 79 -10.49 0.19 -11.44
N MET A 80 -9.55 -0.60 -10.95
CA MET A 80 -9.72 -2.02 -10.64
C MET A 80 -10.27 -2.22 -9.22
N THR A 81 -11.49 -1.72 -8.96
CA THR A 81 -12.09 -1.60 -7.61
C THR A 81 -12.09 -2.91 -6.83
N LYS A 82 -12.38 -4.05 -7.48
CA LYS A 82 -12.38 -5.37 -6.81
C LYS A 82 -10.99 -5.78 -6.31
N LEU A 83 -9.93 -5.50 -7.08
CA LEU A 83 -8.56 -5.77 -6.66
C LEU A 83 -8.12 -4.80 -5.56
N ALA A 84 -8.47 -3.51 -5.69
CA ALA A 84 -8.24 -2.51 -4.65
C ALA A 84 -8.85 -2.96 -3.33
N PHE A 85 -10.13 -3.38 -3.31
CA PHE A 85 -10.80 -3.90 -2.14
C PHE A 85 -10.12 -5.15 -1.55
N LEU A 86 -9.72 -6.09 -2.40
CA LEU A 86 -9.02 -7.31 -1.97
C LEU A 86 -7.74 -6.97 -1.21
N TYR A 87 -6.93 -6.07 -1.75
CA TYR A 87 -5.65 -5.70 -1.14
C TYR A 87 -5.82 -4.80 0.08
N ALA A 88 -6.80 -3.89 0.10
CA ALA A 88 -7.18 -3.15 1.31
C ALA A 88 -7.58 -4.11 2.44
N LYS A 89 -8.37 -5.14 2.12
CA LYS A 89 -8.79 -6.16 3.09
C LYS A 89 -7.61 -6.99 3.62
N LYS A 90 -6.64 -7.33 2.78
CA LYS A 90 -5.41 -8.01 3.23
C LYS A 90 -4.61 -7.14 4.20
N SER A 91 -4.43 -5.84 3.91
CA SER A 91 -3.76 -4.91 4.80
C SER A 91 -4.51 -4.76 6.14
N TYR A 92 -5.82 -4.52 6.09
CA TYR A 92 -6.70 -4.45 7.25
C TYR A 92 -6.59 -5.67 8.17
N LEU A 93 -6.60 -6.89 7.61
CA LEU A 93 -6.51 -8.11 8.40
C LEU A 93 -5.19 -8.23 9.16
N LEU A 94 -4.08 -7.84 8.55
CA LEU A 94 -2.76 -7.83 9.20
C LEU A 94 -2.72 -6.85 10.39
N ASP A 95 -3.36 -5.70 10.27
CA ASP A 95 -3.44 -4.72 11.36
C ASP A 95 -4.43 -5.13 12.45
N SER A 96 -5.58 -5.68 12.07
CA SER A 96 -6.60 -6.12 13.04
C SER A 96 -6.08 -7.20 13.97
N VAL A 97 -5.21 -8.08 13.48
CA VAL A 97 -4.55 -9.11 14.30
C VAL A 97 -3.43 -8.53 15.17
N SER A 98 -2.63 -7.61 14.59
CA SER A 98 -1.47 -7.05 15.31
C SER A 98 -1.84 -6.01 16.35
N GLN A 99 -2.92 -5.25 16.12
CA GLN A 99 -3.40 -4.11 16.92
C GLN A 99 -2.31 -3.05 17.25
N LYS A 100 -1.22 -3.03 16.49
CA LYS A 100 -0.05 -2.18 16.76
C LYS A 100 -0.20 -0.75 16.24
N ASP A 101 -1.06 -0.56 15.23
CA ASP A 101 -1.20 0.72 14.55
C ASP A 101 -2.69 1.05 14.30
N PRO A 102 -3.39 1.61 15.30
CA PRO A 102 -4.81 1.91 15.19
C PRO A 102 -5.10 2.98 14.14
N LYS A 103 -4.16 3.88 13.84
CA LYS A 103 -4.33 4.88 12.78
C LYS A 103 -4.30 4.26 11.40
N HIS A 104 -3.38 3.34 11.15
CA HIS A 104 -3.34 2.62 9.90
C HIS A 104 -4.56 1.70 9.73
N LEU A 105 -4.98 1.02 10.81
CA LEU A 105 -6.22 0.25 10.82
C LEU A 105 -7.42 1.11 10.46
N LEU A 106 -7.53 2.33 11.01
CA LEU A 106 -8.58 3.30 10.67
C LEU A 106 -8.54 3.68 9.19
N THR A 107 -7.34 3.99 8.65
CA THR A 107 -7.16 4.30 7.23
C THR A 107 -7.67 3.18 6.35
N MET A 108 -7.30 1.95 6.62
CA MET A 108 -7.77 0.78 5.86
C MET A 108 -9.27 0.55 6.00
N THR A 109 -9.85 0.85 7.17
CA THR A 109 -11.30 0.74 7.40
C THR A 109 -12.07 1.76 6.56
N VAL A 110 -11.57 3.01 6.47
CA VAL A 110 -12.14 4.05 5.59
C VAL A 110 -12.05 3.62 4.12
N ASP A 111 -10.88 3.17 3.67
CA ASP A 111 -10.69 2.71 2.29
C ASP A 111 -11.65 1.55 1.94
N LEU A 112 -11.85 0.60 2.85
CA LEU A 112 -12.77 -0.52 2.65
C LEU A 112 -14.22 -0.06 2.57
N ALA A 113 -14.65 0.89 3.40
CA ALA A 113 -16.00 1.45 3.34
C ALA A 113 -16.26 2.16 2.00
N GLU A 114 -15.32 3.01 1.56
CA GLU A 114 -15.39 3.73 0.28
C GLU A 114 -15.39 2.77 -0.93
N LEU A 115 -14.49 1.79 -0.94
CA LEU A 115 -14.39 0.81 -2.03
C LEU A 115 -15.66 -0.06 -2.11
N ALA A 116 -16.26 -0.41 -0.98
CA ALA A 116 -17.51 -1.15 -0.95
C ALA A 116 -18.69 -0.33 -1.49
N VAL A 117 -18.75 1.01 -1.21
CA VAL A 117 -19.71 1.91 -1.88
C VAL A 117 -19.55 1.84 -3.41
N LEU A 118 -18.31 1.97 -3.91
CA LEU A 118 -18.02 1.91 -5.35
C LEU A 118 -18.41 0.58 -6.01
N MET A 119 -18.43 -0.51 -5.23
CA MET A 119 -18.90 -1.82 -5.70
C MET A 119 -20.39 -2.04 -5.52
N SER A 120 -21.12 -1.07 -4.96
CA SER A 120 -22.53 -1.20 -4.54
C SER A 120 -22.76 -2.35 -3.54
N ASP A 121 -21.70 -2.72 -2.78
CA ASP A 121 -21.83 -3.65 -1.66
C ASP A 121 -22.19 -2.89 -0.39
N HIS A 122 -23.48 -2.54 -0.31
CA HIS A 122 -24.03 -1.72 0.77
C HIS A 122 -23.85 -2.37 2.15
N LYS A 123 -23.89 -3.70 2.21
CA LYS A 123 -23.73 -4.46 3.47
C LYS A 123 -22.31 -4.32 4.02
N GLU A 124 -21.31 -4.60 3.19
CA GLU A 124 -19.90 -4.48 3.61
C GLU A 124 -19.53 -3.02 3.89
N SER A 125 -19.98 -2.08 3.03
CA SER A 125 -19.74 -0.65 3.24
C SER A 125 -20.31 -0.17 4.58
N MET A 126 -21.57 -0.50 4.89
CA MET A 126 -22.21 -0.11 6.14
C MET A 126 -21.47 -0.71 7.35
N ARG A 127 -21.05 -1.98 7.26
CA ARG A 127 -20.30 -2.65 8.33
C ARG A 127 -18.98 -1.93 8.62
N TYR A 128 -18.15 -1.69 7.57
CA TYR A 128 -16.88 -0.97 7.75
C TYR A 128 -17.09 0.46 8.22
N ALA A 129 -18.12 1.16 7.72
CA ALA A 129 -18.40 2.53 8.13
C ALA A 129 -18.77 2.61 9.62
N LEU A 130 -19.64 1.75 10.11
CA LEU A 130 -20.05 1.75 11.52
C LEU A 130 -18.92 1.37 12.48
N ASP A 131 -18.09 0.38 12.11
CA ASP A 131 -16.93 -0.01 12.91
C ASP A 131 -15.84 1.08 12.87
N GLY A 132 -15.63 1.69 11.70
CA GLY A 132 -14.70 2.77 11.51
C GLY A 132 -15.04 4.04 12.29
N ILE A 133 -16.33 4.40 12.41
CA ILE A 133 -16.75 5.56 13.21
C ILE A 133 -16.34 5.40 14.66
N LYS A 134 -16.53 4.22 15.26
CA LYS A 134 -16.09 3.96 16.64
C LYS A 134 -14.59 4.15 16.78
N LEU A 135 -13.81 3.68 15.81
CA LEU A 135 -12.37 3.81 15.79
C LEU A 135 -11.94 5.27 15.57
N ALA A 136 -12.57 5.99 14.64
CA ALA A 136 -12.31 7.40 14.37
C ALA A 136 -12.57 8.28 15.60
N GLN A 137 -13.64 8.02 16.34
CA GLN A 137 -13.96 8.71 17.58
C GLN A 137 -12.93 8.45 18.67
N LYS A 138 -12.46 7.19 18.80
CA LYS A 138 -11.40 6.83 19.75
C LYS A 138 -10.08 7.53 19.39
N GLU A 139 -9.72 7.57 18.11
CA GLU A 139 -8.50 8.23 17.61
C GLU A 139 -8.66 9.77 17.47
N LYS A 140 -9.87 10.29 17.71
CA LYS A 140 -10.23 11.72 17.54
C LYS A 140 -10.00 12.25 16.13
N ASP A 141 -10.13 11.39 15.12
CA ASP A 141 -9.95 11.72 13.70
C ASP A 141 -11.29 12.13 13.08
N LYS A 142 -11.56 13.44 13.07
CA LYS A 142 -12.77 14.02 12.49
C LYS A 142 -12.84 13.88 10.96
N GLY A 143 -11.69 13.82 10.29
CA GLY A 143 -11.62 13.62 8.84
C GLY A 143 -12.10 12.22 8.45
N ALA A 144 -11.59 11.20 9.14
CA ALA A 144 -12.03 9.82 8.95
C ALA A 144 -13.52 9.65 9.31
N GLU A 145 -13.97 10.22 10.45
CA GLU A 145 -15.38 10.18 10.87
C GLU A 145 -16.29 10.76 9.79
N SER A 146 -15.93 11.91 9.22
CA SER A 146 -16.73 12.55 8.16
C SER A 146 -16.82 11.70 6.89
N LYS A 147 -15.73 11.07 6.44
CA LYS A 147 -15.73 10.18 5.28
C LYS A 147 -16.63 8.95 5.50
N LEU A 148 -16.59 8.38 6.69
CA LEU A 148 -17.41 7.22 7.04
C LEU A 148 -18.91 7.58 7.12
N LEU A 149 -19.24 8.75 7.65
CA LEU A 149 -20.60 9.27 7.63
C LEU A 149 -21.10 9.51 6.20
N PHE A 150 -20.23 10.02 5.31
CA PHE A 150 -20.53 10.13 3.89
C PHE A 150 -20.85 8.77 3.26
N CYS A 151 -20.05 7.73 3.53
CA CYS A 151 -20.35 6.37 3.06
C CYS A 151 -21.72 5.86 3.52
N ILE A 152 -22.10 6.16 4.77
CA ILE A 152 -23.43 5.80 5.29
C ILE A 152 -24.53 6.55 4.51
N GLY A 153 -24.34 7.85 4.26
CA GLY A 153 -25.25 8.66 3.49
C GLY A 153 -25.45 8.13 2.06
N GLU A 154 -24.35 7.84 1.37
CA GLU A 154 -24.35 7.25 0.03
C GLU A 154 -25.11 5.91 -0.02
N ASN A 155 -24.85 5.03 0.94
CA ASN A 155 -25.55 3.74 1.01
C ASN A 155 -27.04 3.91 1.18
N LYS A 156 -27.49 4.81 2.08
CA LYS A 156 -28.90 5.09 2.30
C LYS A 156 -29.57 5.69 1.05
N TRP A 157 -28.88 6.61 0.41
CA TRP A 157 -29.37 7.25 -0.81
C TRP A 157 -29.53 6.23 -1.95
N GLN A 158 -28.54 5.38 -2.20
CA GLN A 158 -28.61 4.34 -3.23
C GLN A 158 -29.70 3.28 -2.94
N LEU A 159 -29.94 2.95 -1.67
CA LEU A 159 -30.98 2.02 -1.28
C LEU A 159 -32.39 2.62 -1.47
N SER A 160 -32.59 3.90 -1.14
CA SER A 160 -33.90 4.55 -1.32
C SER A 160 -34.31 4.61 -2.80
N PHE A 161 -33.38 4.87 -3.72
CA PHE A 161 -33.67 4.82 -5.16
C PHE A 161 -34.10 3.43 -5.66
N LYS A 162 -33.57 2.36 -5.06
CA LYS A 162 -34.00 1.00 -5.41
C LYS A 162 -35.39 0.68 -4.94
N GLU A 163 -35.80 1.19 -3.78
CA GLU A 163 -37.16 0.99 -3.24
C GLU A 163 -38.20 1.78 -4.02
N GLU A 164 -37.88 2.98 -4.53
CA GLU A 164 -38.78 3.79 -5.35
C GLU A 164 -38.96 3.28 -6.79
N ALA A 165 -38.03 2.44 -7.27
CA ALA A 165 -38.00 1.91 -8.63
C ALA A 165 -38.85 0.60 -8.79
N TYR A 166 -39.38 0.06 -7.72
CA TYR A 166 -40.24 -1.14 -7.69
C TYR A 166 -41.62 -0.83 -7.16
#